data_b6158473fc5b56b765a9f67a3b58ef1b
#
_entry.id   b6158473fc5b56b765a9f67a3b58ef1b
#
_cell.length_a   1.000
_cell.length_b   1.000
_cell.length_c   1.000
_cell.angle_alpha   90.00
_cell.angle_beta   90.00
_cell.angle_gamma   90.00
#
_symmetry.space_group_name_H-M   'P 1'
#
loop_
_entity.id
_entity.type
_entity.pdbx_description
1 polymer ?
#
loop_
_entity_poly.entity_id
_entity_poly.type
_entity_poly.pdbx_seq_one_letter_code
_entity_poly.pdbx_strand_id
1 'polypeptide(L)'
;MDMPSYFYRFILAISLLLPLAAQASDASDFVAASSAQQAELLEAWAAKPTAERVELLEALRDGRVAADSSKRAWIENNDQYVPVDAQAPAAADAPTPDEPRKLRLNNRPRGLVETALASHQLLAADTQLRMAAALQLQKSARPAQLELLTERVASETDSSVKSALALALANLQMVDSSPTVRLAAVRLLGETGDPLARTRLESLLAPGVETDASVRVAAETSLAQVKRKLMIGEILGQAFSGMSLGSILLLAALGLAITFGLPGVINMAHGEMLMLGAYSTYVVQLMLQRYAPGAIEYYPLIALPVAFFVTAAIGMALERTVIRHLYGRPLETLLATWGISLMLIQAVRLAFGAQNVEVANPQWLSGGIQVLPNLVLPYNRIVIIAFALFVVVLTWLLLNKTRLGLNVRAVTQNRNMAACCGVPTGRIDMMAFGLGSGIAGLGGVALSQIGNVGPDLGQSYIIDSFLVVVLGGVGQLAGSVMAAFGLGIANKILEPQIGAVLGKILILALIILFIQKRPQGLFALKGRVID
;
A
#
# COMPACT_ATOMS: atom_id res chain seq x y z
N MET A 1 -36.33 -47.92 42.84
CA MET A 1 -37.47 -47.10 42.34
C MET A 1 -36.89 -46.22 41.23
N ASP A 2 -36.84 -46.83 40.06
CA ASP A 2 -36.22 -46.22 38.87
C ASP A 2 -37.24 -45.29 38.19
N MET A 3 -36.89 -43.99 38.12
CA MET A 3 -37.66 -43.04 37.34
C MET A 3 -37.37 -43.28 35.83
N PRO A 4 -38.38 -43.32 34.98
CA PRO A 4 -38.23 -43.73 33.60
C PRO A 4 -37.48 -42.67 32.77
N SER A 5 -36.54 -43.12 31.94
CA SER A 5 -35.64 -42.37 31.06
C SER A 5 -36.30 -41.37 30.10
N TYR A 6 -37.62 -41.37 30.03
CA TYR A 6 -38.45 -40.43 29.24
C TYR A 6 -38.53 -39.04 29.85
N PHE A 7 -38.36 -38.89 31.18
CA PHE A 7 -38.43 -37.60 31.86
C PHE A 7 -37.17 -36.76 31.63
N TYR A 8 -35.99 -37.38 31.55
CA TYR A 8 -34.73 -36.72 31.19
C TYR A 8 -34.70 -36.26 29.73
N ARG A 9 -35.28 -37.05 28.82
CA ARG A 9 -35.38 -36.67 27.40
C ARG A 9 -36.38 -35.54 27.17
N PHE A 10 -37.42 -35.41 28.00
CA PHE A 10 -38.40 -34.34 27.92
C PHE A 10 -37.84 -33.01 28.49
N ILE A 11 -37.05 -33.04 29.55
CA ILE A 11 -36.37 -31.87 30.11
C ILE A 11 -35.23 -31.42 29.18
N LEU A 12 -34.50 -32.34 28.54
CA LEU A 12 -33.46 -31.98 27.57
C LEU A 12 -34.04 -31.38 26.27
N ALA A 13 -35.22 -31.84 25.86
CA ALA A 13 -35.95 -31.30 24.71
C ALA A 13 -36.52 -29.90 25.00
N ILE A 14 -36.96 -29.62 26.24
CA ILE A 14 -37.45 -28.30 26.65
C ILE A 14 -36.28 -27.31 26.83
N SER A 15 -35.12 -27.75 27.30
CA SER A 15 -33.94 -26.87 27.42
C SER A 15 -33.28 -26.53 26.08
N LEU A 16 -33.49 -27.32 25.02
CA LEU A 16 -33.07 -27.02 23.65
C LEU A 16 -34.06 -26.14 22.87
N LEU A 17 -35.31 -26.02 23.34
CA LEU A 17 -36.34 -25.17 22.72
C LEU A 17 -36.41 -23.76 23.27
N LEU A 18 -35.83 -23.50 24.44
CA LEU A 18 -35.84 -22.17 25.08
C LEU A 18 -35.02 -21.07 24.37
N PRO A 19 -33.85 -21.33 23.72
CA PRO A 19 -33.19 -20.28 22.94
C PRO A 19 -33.83 -19.99 21.59
N LEU A 20 -34.60 -20.93 21.01
CA LEU A 20 -35.26 -20.79 19.71
C LEU A 20 -36.53 -19.92 19.76
N ALA A 21 -37.25 -19.92 20.89
CA ALA A 21 -38.43 -19.06 21.07
C ALA A 21 -38.09 -17.58 21.28
N ALA A 22 -36.84 -17.27 21.75
CA ALA A 22 -36.40 -15.89 21.96
C ALA A 22 -36.06 -15.16 20.66
N GLN A 23 -35.66 -15.87 19.59
CA GLN A 23 -35.35 -15.27 18.28
C GLN A 23 -36.59 -14.86 17.50
N ALA A 24 -37.66 -15.67 17.55
CA ALA A 24 -38.93 -15.38 16.90
C ALA A 24 -39.59 -14.08 17.41
N SER A 25 -39.36 -13.74 18.66
CA SER A 25 -39.97 -12.53 19.27
C SER A 25 -39.26 -11.23 18.83
N ASP A 26 -37.92 -11.24 18.68
CA ASP A 26 -37.15 -10.00 18.44
C ASP A 26 -37.49 -9.30 17.11
N ALA A 27 -37.62 -10.05 16.02
CA ALA A 27 -37.93 -9.51 14.70
C ALA A 27 -39.38 -9.04 14.57
N SER A 28 -40.31 -9.83 15.10
CA SER A 28 -41.73 -9.53 15.10
C SER A 28 -42.05 -8.35 16.04
N ASP A 29 -41.39 -8.32 17.21
CA ASP A 29 -41.51 -7.22 18.17
C ASP A 29 -40.96 -5.91 17.56
N PHE A 30 -39.87 -5.96 16.82
CA PHE A 30 -39.28 -4.82 16.14
C PHE A 30 -40.19 -4.26 15.04
N VAL A 31 -40.77 -5.13 14.23
CA VAL A 31 -41.69 -4.71 13.15
C VAL A 31 -43.02 -4.15 13.69
N ALA A 32 -43.48 -4.70 14.81
CA ALA A 32 -44.73 -4.24 15.47
C ALA A 32 -44.55 -2.92 16.25
N ALA A 33 -43.31 -2.58 16.61
CA ALA A 33 -42.99 -1.44 17.46
C ALA A 33 -43.13 -0.10 16.74
N SER A 34 -43.45 0.95 17.51
CA SER A 34 -43.39 2.33 17.04
C SER A 34 -41.94 2.78 16.80
N SER A 35 -41.71 3.82 16.00
CA SER A 35 -40.36 4.33 15.70
C SER A 35 -39.53 4.67 16.94
N ALA A 36 -40.14 5.09 18.04
CA ALA A 36 -39.48 5.34 19.31
C ALA A 36 -39.05 4.04 19.98
N GLN A 37 -39.92 3.04 20.03
CA GLN A 37 -39.64 1.72 20.58
C GLN A 37 -38.60 0.95 19.73
N GLN A 38 -38.63 1.10 18.41
CA GLN A 38 -37.60 0.56 17.52
C GLN A 38 -36.22 1.12 17.87
N ALA A 39 -36.11 2.40 18.18
CA ALA A 39 -34.87 3.01 18.60
C ALA A 39 -34.39 2.45 19.96
N GLU A 40 -35.26 2.25 20.94
CA GLU A 40 -34.92 1.64 22.23
C GLU A 40 -34.46 0.18 22.07
N LEU A 41 -35.15 -0.61 21.24
CA LEU A 41 -34.73 -2.00 20.93
C LEU A 41 -33.36 -2.05 20.30
N LEU A 42 -33.09 -1.17 19.31
CA LEU A 42 -31.77 -1.12 18.67
C LEU A 42 -30.64 -0.70 19.63
N GLU A 43 -30.91 0.23 20.54
CA GLU A 43 -29.96 0.62 21.59
C GLU A 43 -29.70 -0.55 22.57
N ALA A 44 -30.75 -1.28 22.95
CA ALA A 44 -30.60 -2.47 23.79
C ALA A 44 -29.82 -3.61 23.09
N TRP A 45 -30.10 -3.84 21.81
CA TRP A 45 -29.35 -4.83 21.00
C TRP A 45 -27.89 -4.42 20.80
N ALA A 46 -27.62 -3.13 20.59
CA ALA A 46 -26.27 -2.60 20.47
C ALA A 46 -25.45 -2.76 21.77
N ALA A 47 -26.12 -2.68 22.93
CA ALA A 47 -25.45 -2.89 24.23
C ALA A 47 -25.15 -4.37 24.52
N LYS A 48 -25.99 -5.29 24.07
CA LYS A 48 -25.86 -6.74 24.25
C LYS A 48 -25.95 -7.49 22.91
N PRO A 49 -24.86 -7.50 22.14
CA PRO A 49 -24.83 -8.14 20.83
C PRO A 49 -24.86 -9.66 20.94
N THR A 50 -25.56 -10.30 20.00
CA THR A 50 -25.62 -11.75 19.81
C THR A 50 -25.38 -12.08 18.34
N ALA A 51 -24.72 -13.21 18.04
CA ALA A 51 -24.43 -13.58 16.64
C ALA A 51 -25.68 -13.77 15.79
N GLU A 52 -26.78 -14.12 16.42
CA GLU A 52 -28.06 -14.47 15.80
C GLU A 52 -28.79 -13.28 15.16
N ARG A 53 -28.57 -12.07 15.65
CA ARG A 53 -29.22 -10.84 15.15
C ARG A 53 -28.52 -10.21 13.95
N VAL A 54 -27.35 -10.70 13.55
CA VAL A 54 -26.54 -10.12 12.46
C VAL A 54 -27.34 -10.08 11.16
N GLU A 55 -27.95 -11.20 10.78
CA GLU A 55 -28.73 -11.33 9.54
C GLU A 55 -29.92 -10.37 9.50
N LEU A 56 -30.65 -10.23 10.60
CA LEU A 56 -31.76 -9.28 10.72
C LEU A 56 -31.28 -7.84 10.60
N LEU A 57 -30.17 -7.49 11.26
CA LEU A 57 -29.62 -6.13 11.22
C LEU A 57 -29.07 -5.77 9.82
N GLU A 58 -28.47 -6.74 9.12
CA GLU A 58 -28.06 -6.56 7.71
C GLU A 58 -29.27 -6.37 6.80
N ALA A 59 -30.31 -7.17 6.96
CA ALA A 59 -31.54 -7.02 6.19
C ALA A 59 -32.23 -5.66 6.47
N LEU A 60 -32.20 -5.17 7.73
CA LEU A 60 -32.72 -3.84 8.09
C LEU A 60 -31.90 -2.72 7.47
N ARG A 61 -30.57 -2.82 7.47
CA ARG A 61 -29.66 -1.86 6.82
C ARG A 61 -29.94 -1.76 5.33
N ASP A 62 -30.10 -2.90 4.68
CA ASP A 62 -30.28 -3.02 3.22
C ASP A 62 -31.75 -2.75 2.79
N GLY A 63 -32.67 -2.54 3.74
CA GLY A 63 -34.09 -2.30 3.46
C GLY A 63 -34.83 -3.53 2.90
N ARG A 64 -34.33 -4.73 3.21
CA ARG A 64 -34.89 -6.03 2.78
C ARG A 64 -35.93 -6.63 3.74
N VAL A 65 -36.24 -5.92 4.83
CA VAL A 65 -37.25 -6.37 5.80
C VAL A 65 -38.60 -5.88 5.38
N ALA A 66 -39.59 -6.78 5.39
CA ALA A 66 -41.02 -6.48 5.14
C ALA A 66 -41.89 -6.99 6.30
N ALA A 67 -43.04 -6.36 6.47
CA ALA A 67 -44.08 -6.75 7.42
C ALA A 67 -45.31 -7.22 6.67
N ASP A 68 -45.96 -8.29 7.14
CA ASP A 68 -47.28 -8.69 6.68
C ASP A 68 -48.43 -7.97 7.47
N SER A 69 -49.67 -8.21 7.09
CA SER A 69 -50.87 -7.69 7.77
C SER A 69 -50.97 -8.12 9.24
N SER A 70 -50.33 -9.25 9.59
CA SER A 70 -50.27 -9.82 10.95
C SER A 70 -49.05 -9.33 11.74
N LYS A 71 -48.29 -8.34 11.21
CA LYS A 71 -47.04 -7.81 11.79
C LYS A 71 -45.91 -8.84 11.98
N ARG A 72 -45.86 -9.90 11.19
CA ARG A 72 -44.72 -10.83 11.15
C ARG A 72 -43.62 -10.24 10.29
N ALA A 73 -42.38 -10.54 10.67
CA ALA A 73 -41.19 -10.08 9.97
C ALA A 73 -40.76 -11.08 8.85
N TRP A 74 -40.50 -10.54 7.67
CA TRP A 74 -40.03 -11.26 6.48
C TRP A 74 -38.77 -10.62 5.93
N ILE A 75 -37.84 -11.44 5.45
CA ILE A 75 -36.63 -10.98 4.74
C ILE A 75 -36.76 -11.31 3.25
N GLU A 76 -36.54 -10.33 2.41
CA GLU A 76 -36.52 -10.49 0.95
C GLU A 76 -35.15 -11.00 0.52
N ASN A 77 -35.11 -12.22 -0.05
CA ASN A 77 -33.94 -12.82 -0.64
C ASN A 77 -34.28 -13.25 -2.08
N ASN A 78 -33.60 -12.67 -3.08
CA ASN A 78 -33.79 -12.98 -4.51
C ASN A 78 -35.27 -12.98 -4.96
N ASP A 79 -36.00 -11.93 -4.65
CA ASP A 79 -37.43 -11.75 -4.93
C ASP A 79 -38.37 -12.75 -4.23
N GLN A 80 -37.85 -13.51 -3.26
CA GLN A 80 -38.66 -14.39 -2.40
C GLN A 80 -38.64 -13.88 -0.97
N TYR A 81 -39.80 -13.95 -0.29
CA TYR A 81 -39.93 -13.59 1.11
C TYR A 81 -39.76 -14.83 1.99
N VAL A 82 -38.79 -14.79 2.91
CA VAL A 82 -38.54 -15.85 3.88
C VAL A 82 -38.96 -15.34 5.27
N PRO A 83 -39.80 -16.09 6.02
CA PRO A 83 -40.16 -15.69 7.37
C PRO A 83 -38.94 -15.74 8.29
N VAL A 84 -38.71 -14.70 9.09
CA VAL A 84 -37.58 -14.66 10.05
C VAL A 84 -37.77 -15.72 11.16
N ASP A 85 -39.02 -16.11 11.42
CA ASP A 85 -39.43 -17.00 12.52
C ASP A 85 -39.43 -18.49 12.15
N ALA A 86 -39.08 -18.86 10.93
CA ALA A 86 -39.06 -20.26 10.51
C ALA A 86 -37.62 -20.78 10.33
N GLN A 87 -37.22 -21.71 11.19
CA GLN A 87 -36.18 -22.68 10.83
C GLN A 87 -36.69 -23.47 9.60
N ALA A 88 -36.03 -23.29 8.47
CA ALA A 88 -36.45 -23.79 7.19
C ALA A 88 -36.71 -25.30 7.20
N PRO A 89 -37.93 -25.75 6.88
CA PRO A 89 -38.11 -26.90 6.03
C PRO A 89 -38.01 -26.48 4.58
N ALA A 90 -37.55 -27.39 3.74
CA ALA A 90 -37.27 -27.21 2.33
C ALA A 90 -38.25 -26.27 1.60
N ALA A 91 -37.69 -25.48 0.70
CA ALA A 91 -38.26 -24.35 -0.04
C ALA A 91 -39.57 -24.56 -0.86
N ALA A 92 -40.32 -25.62 -0.64
CA ALA A 92 -41.52 -25.92 -1.40
C ALA A 92 -42.85 -25.55 -0.70
N ASP A 93 -42.86 -25.32 0.62
CA ASP A 93 -44.09 -25.07 1.39
C ASP A 93 -44.02 -23.85 2.35
N ALA A 94 -43.18 -22.87 2.05
CA ALA A 94 -43.15 -21.64 2.85
C ALA A 94 -44.42 -20.80 2.62
N PRO A 95 -45.16 -20.37 3.67
CA PRO A 95 -46.32 -19.52 3.52
C PRO A 95 -45.89 -18.21 2.85
N THR A 96 -46.64 -17.76 1.84
CA THR A 96 -46.42 -16.47 1.20
C THR A 96 -46.98 -15.36 2.13
N PRO A 97 -46.28 -14.25 2.29
CA PRO A 97 -46.77 -13.15 3.10
C PRO A 97 -48.02 -12.51 2.49
N ASP A 98 -49.01 -12.20 3.33
CA ASP A 98 -50.20 -11.50 2.93
C ASP A 98 -49.91 -10.00 2.85
N GLU A 99 -49.92 -9.42 1.64
CA GLU A 99 -49.60 -8.02 1.34
C GLU A 99 -48.29 -7.48 2.00
N PRO A 100 -47.11 -7.97 1.58
CA PRO A 100 -45.84 -7.58 2.21
C PRO A 100 -45.55 -6.08 1.99
N ARG A 101 -45.42 -5.32 3.09
CA ARG A 101 -45.02 -3.91 3.06
C ARG A 101 -43.58 -3.79 3.51
N LYS A 102 -42.70 -3.26 2.65
CA LYS A 102 -41.30 -2.96 3.02
C LYS A 102 -41.24 -1.98 4.18
N LEU A 103 -40.52 -2.32 5.22
CA LEU A 103 -40.32 -1.48 6.40
C LEU A 103 -39.44 -0.28 6.03
N ARG A 104 -39.96 0.93 6.12
CA ARG A 104 -39.20 2.16 5.90
C ARG A 104 -38.73 2.73 7.24
N LEU A 105 -37.45 2.63 7.51
CA LEU A 105 -36.83 3.22 8.68
C LEU A 105 -36.62 4.72 8.49
N ASN A 106 -36.99 5.51 9.49
CA ASN A 106 -36.63 6.92 9.58
C ASN A 106 -35.13 7.09 9.78
N ASN A 107 -34.58 8.30 9.60
CA ASN A 107 -33.15 8.57 9.71
C ASN A 107 -32.56 8.17 11.07
N ARG A 108 -33.27 8.37 12.17
CA ARG A 108 -32.80 8.04 13.53
C ARG A 108 -32.67 6.52 13.75
N PRO A 109 -33.69 5.68 13.54
CA PRO A 109 -33.53 4.22 13.59
C PRO A 109 -32.47 3.69 12.61
N ARG A 110 -32.36 4.25 11.40
CA ARG A 110 -31.34 3.82 10.41
C ARG A 110 -29.91 3.95 10.96
N GLY A 111 -29.56 5.10 11.57
CA GLY A 111 -28.24 5.27 12.20
C GLY A 111 -28.01 4.33 13.39
N LEU A 112 -29.07 3.94 14.11
CA LEU A 112 -28.99 2.97 15.19
C LEU A 112 -28.81 1.54 14.70
N VAL A 113 -29.39 1.17 13.55
CA VAL A 113 -29.14 -0.13 12.90
C VAL A 113 -27.66 -0.31 12.57
N GLU A 114 -27.02 0.70 11.99
CA GLU A 114 -25.58 0.65 11.69
C GLU A 114 -24.75 0.50 12.98
N THR A 115 -25.11 1.21 14.04
CA THR A 115 -24.44 1.11 15.33
C THR A 115 -24.64 -0.26 16.00
N ALA A 116 -25.86 -0.79 15.96
CA ALA A 116 -26.17 -2.13 16.48
C ALA A 116 -25.45 -3.20 15.67
N LEU A 117 -25.47 -3.12 14.35
CA LEU A 117 -24.77 -4.06 13.47
C LEU A 117 -23.24 -4.04 13.76
N ALA A 118 -22.65 -2.86 13.89
CA ALA A 118 -21.25 -2.74 14.26
C ALA A 118 -20.96 -3.41 15.61
N SER A 119 -21.80 -3.23 16.62
CA SER A 119 -21.64 -3.89 17.93
C SER A 119 -21.66 -5.42 17.80
N HIS A 120 -22.53 -5.97 16.96
CA HIS A 120 -22.64 -7.43 16.72
C HIS A 120 -21.45 -7.95 15.92
N GLN A 121 -20.97 -7.20 14.93
CA GLN A 121 -19.79 -7.56 14.11
C GLN A 121 -18.48 -7.56 14.90
N LEU A 122 -18.42 -6.93 16.09
CA LEU A 122 -17.29 -7.10 17.01
C LEU A 122 -17.10 -8.53 17.51
N LEU A 123 -18.11 -9.38 17.43
CA LEU A 123 -18.05 -10.80 17.81
C LEU A 123 -17.57 -11.71 16.65
N ALA A 124 -17.38 -11.15 15.45
CA ALA A 124 -16.99 -11.93 14.27
C ALA A 124 -15.58 -12.51 14.43
N ALA A 125 -15.37 -13.71 13.87
CA ALA A 125 -14.04 -14.34 13.81
C ALA A 125 -13.09 -13.56 12.87
N ASP A 126 -13.62 -12.95 11.81
CA ASP A 126 -12.85 -12.19 10.83
C ASP A 126 -12.38 -10.83 11.41
N THR A 127 -11.06 -10.63 11.40
CA THR A 127 -10.42 -9.39 11.85
C THR A 127 -10.83 -8.16 11.04
N GLN A 128 -11.09 -8.34 9.73
CA GLN A 128 -11.50 -7.21 8.87
C GLN A 128 -12.90 -6.71 9.24
N LEU A 129 -13.83 -7.62 9.53
CA LEU A 129 -15.16 -7.26 10.02
C LEU A 129 -15.10 -6.57 11.38
N ARG A 130 -14.28 -7.09 12.32
CA ARG A 130 -14.09 -6.44 13.62
C ARG A 130 -13.48 -5.05 13.49
N MET A 131 -12.51 -4.86 12.57
CA MET A 131 -11.90 -3.54 12.31
C MET A 131 -12.91 -2.56 11.73
N ALA A 132 -13.70 -2.96 10.74
CA ALA A 132 -14.76 -2.11 10.17
C ALA A 132 -15.78 -1.70 11.24
N ALA A 133 -16.19 -2.64 12.09
CA ALA A 133 -17.07 -2.40 13.21
C ALA A 133 -16.50 -1.40 14.24
N ALA A 134 -15.22 -1.56 14.61
CA ALA A 134 -14.54 -0.65 15.53
C ALA A 134 -14.45 0.77 14.97
N LEU A 135 -14.14 0.94 13.68
CA LEU A 135 -14.12 2.25 13.00
C LEU A 135 -15.50 2.91 12.93
N GLN A 136 -16.56 2.12 12.73
CA GLN A 136 -17.93 2.62 12.75
C GLN A 136 -18.32 3.09 14.16
N LEU A 137 -17.97 2.33 15.20
CA LEU A 137 -18.25 2.69 16.59
C LEU A 137 -17.47 3.92 17.07
N GLN A 138 -16.30 4.25 16.51
CA GLN A 138 -15.63 5.52 16.79
C GLN A 138 -16.51 6.74 16.48
N LYS A 139 -17.40 6.63 15.50
CA LYS A 139 -18.28 7.70 15.03
C LYS A 139 -19.66 7.68 15.69
N SER A 140 -20.16 6.49 16.01
CA SER A 140 -21.57 6.26 16.35
C SER A 140 -21.81 5.64 17.72
N ALA A 141 -20.76 5.27 18.48
CA ALA A 141 -20.91 4.67 19.82
C ALA A 141 -21.66 5.59 20.78
N ARG A 142 -22.48 4.98 21.62
CA ARG A 142 -23.33 5.63 22.62
C ARG A 142 -23.03 5.13 24.03
N PRO A 143 -23.42 5.85 25.10
CA PRO A 143 -23.16 5.43 26.49
C PRO A 143 -23.63 4.01 26.83
N ALA A 144 -24.70 3.54 26.19
CA ALA A 144 -25.20 2.16 26.38
C ALA A 144 -24.18 1.06 26.00
N GLN A 145 -23.19 1.38 25.17
CA GLN A 145 -22.15 0.43 24.72
C GLN A 145 -20.86 0.49 25.52
N LEU A 146 -20.82 1.30 26.59
CA LEU A 146 -19.61 1.51 27.40
C LEU A 146 -19.06 0.19 27.98
N GLU A 147 -19.94 -0.66 28.52
CA GLU A 147 -19.58 -1.96 29.09
C GLU A 147 -19.02 -2.91 28.01
N LEU A 148 -19.74 -3.04 26.89
CA LEU A 148 -19.31 -3.83 25.75
C LEU A 148 -17.93 -3.40 25.24
N LEU A 149 -17.72 -2.11 25.02
CA LEU A 149 -16.44 -1.59 24.52
C LEU A 149 -15.30 -1.84 25.52
N THR A 150 -15.56 -1.70 26.81
CA THR A 150 -14.56 -1.96 27.87
C THR A 150 -14.13 -3.41 27.86
N GLU A 151 -15.07 -4.35 27.79
CA GLU A 151 -14.82 -5.77 27.71
C GLU A 151 -14.06 -6.15 26.43
N ARG A 152 -14.48 -5.60 25.30
CA ARG A 152 -13.85 -5.90 24.00
C ARG A 152 -12.43 -5.35 23.89
N VAL A 153 -12.13 -4.16 24.40
CA VAL A 153 -10.76 -3.61 24.46
C VAL A 153 -9.85 -4.51 25.30
N ALA A 154 -10.36 -5.10 26.39
CA ALA A 154 -9.58 -5.99 27.24
C ALA A 154 -9.31 -7.35 26.57
N SER A 155 -10.28 -7.90 25.82
CA SER A 155 -10.24 -9.24 25.23
C SER A 155 -9.68 -9.29 23.80
N GLU A 156 -9.59 -8.15 23.08
CA GLU A 156 -9.12 -8.12 21.68
C GLU A 156 -7.62 -8.43 21.58
N THR A 157 -7.30 -9.34 20.66
CA THR A 157 -5.93 -9.81 20.40
C THR A 157 -5.22 -9.04 19.30
N ASP A 158 -5.98 -8.54 18.30
CA ASP A 158 -5.40 -7.76 17.22
C ASP A 158 -5.11 -6.33 17.68
N SER A 159 -3.87 -5.89 17.53
CA SER A 159 -3.41 -4.58 18.01
C SER A 159 -4.09 -3.40 17.31
N SER A 160 -4.42 -3.55 16.02
CA SER A 160 -5.05 -2.50 15.22
C SER A 160 -6.53 -2.34 15.60
N VAL A 161 -7.24 -3.47 15.73
CA VAL A 161 -8.64 -3.49 16.19
C VAL A 161 -8.73 -2.97 17.63
N LYS A 162 -7.82 -3.41 18.50
CA LYS A 162 -7.74 -2.93 19.89
C LYS A 162 -7.55 -1.42 19.97
N SER A 163 -6.66 -0.86 19.16
CA SER A 163 -6.44 0.60 19.09
C SER A 163 -7.70 1.35 18.61
N ALA A 164 -8.39 0.80 17.62
CA ALA A 164 -9.63 1.39 17.12
C ALA A 164 -10.76 1.35 18.16
N LEU A 165 -10.90 0.25 18.90
CA LEU A 165 -11.86 0.11 20.01
C LEU A 165 -11.52 1.03 21.19
N ALA A 166 -10.22 1.16 21.51
CA ALA A 166 -9.76 2.07 22.55
C ALA A 166 -10.13 3.53 22.25
N LEU A 167 -10.04 3.94 20.99
CA LEU A 167 -10.50 5.25 20.55
C LEU A 167 -12.02 5.41 20.70
N ALA A 168 -12.81 4.40 20.33
CA ALA A 168 -14.26 4.43 20.50
C ALA A 168 -14.65 4.54 21.99
N LEU A 169 -14.04 3.75 22.85
CA LEU A 169 -14.24 3.78 24.30
C LEU A 169 -13.84 5.14 24.89
N ALA A 170 -12.64 5.63 24.55
CA ALA A 170 -12.15 6.91 25.03
C ALA A 170 -13.04 8.09 24.61
N ASN A 171 -13.61 8.07 23.39
CA ASN A 171 -14.56 9.09 22.97
C ASN A 171 -15.79 9.18 23.88
N LEU A 172 -16.28 8.06 24.39
CA LEU A 172 -17.39 8.04 25.35
C LEU A 172 -16.96 8.52 26.74
N GLN A 173 -15.81 8.08 27.21
CA GLN A 173 -15.30 8.36 28.56
C GLN A 173 -14.77 9.79 28.73
N MET A 174 -14.29 10.44 27.64
CA MET A 174 -13.77 11.82 27.70
C MET A 174 -14.84 12.87 28.05
N VAL A 175 -16.11 12.57 27.84
CA VAL A 175 -17.24 13.47 28.12
C VAL A 175 -17.87 13.17 29.48
N ASP A 176 -17.35 12.19 30.22
CA ASP A 176 -17.89 11.80 31.53
C ASP A 176 -17.67 12.91 32.56
N SER A 177 -18.63 13.05 33.47
CA SER A 177 -18.59 14.03 34.57
C SER A 177 -17.46 13.73 35.58
N SER A 178 -17.07 12.45 35.74
CA SER A 178 -16.05 12.00 36.68
C SER A 178 -14.64 12.22 36.14
N PRO A 179 -13.78 12.99 36.85
CA PRO A 179 -12.39 13.17 36.45
C PRO A 179 -11.59 11.85 36.41
N THR A 180 -11.96 10.86 37.21
CA THR A 180 -11.30 9.55 37.23
C THR A 180 -11.53 8.75 35.96
N VAL A 181 -12.76 8.83 35.40
CA VAL A 181 -13.12 8.20 34.13
C VAL A 181 -12.41 8.89 32.97
N ARG A 182 -12.40 10.24 32.94
CA ARG A 182 -11.65 10.99 31.94
C ARG A 182 -10.16 10.73 31.98
N LEU A 183 -9.58 10.58 33.18
CA LEU A 183 -8.17 10.22 33.35
C LEU A 183 -7.85 8.83 32.80
N ALA A 184 -8.74 7.85 32.99
CA ALA A 184 -8.61 6.52 32.40
C ALA A 184 -8.64 6.58 30.86
N ALA A 185 -9.58 7.35 30.30
CA ALA A 185 -9.68 7.58 28.84
C ALA A 185 -8.41 8.19 28.26
N VAL A 186 -7.87 9.21 28.90
CA VAL A 186 -6.64 9.90 28.51
C VAL A 186 -5.43 8.95 28.48
N ARG A 187 -5.29 8.10 29.51
CA ARG A 187 -4.23 7.09 29.56
C ARG A 187 -4.39 6.05 28.46
N LEU A 188 -5.61 5.58 28.24
CA LEU A 188 -5.93 4.64 27.17
C LEU A 188 -5.55 5.20 25.78
N LEU A 189 -5.87 6.48 25.51
CA LEU A 189 -5.43 7.17 24.30
C LEU A 189 -3.91 7.23 24.15
N GLY A 190 -3.18 7.45 25.25
CA GLY A 190 -1.72 7.48 25.26
C GLY A 190 -1.07 6.13 24.87
N GLU A 191 -1.76 5.02 25.14
CA GLU A 191 -1.31 3.68 24.74
C GLU A 191 -1.52 3.40 23.25
N THR A 192 -2.44 4.09 22.60
CA THR A 192 -2.66 3.97 21.15
C THR A 192 -1.54 4.68 20.39
N GLY A 193 -1.26 4.33 19.18
CA GLY A 193 -0.38 5.07 18.27
C GLY A 193 -1.17 5.70 17.12
N ASP A 194 -2.45 6.00 17.36
CA ASP A 194 -3.37 6.45 16.33
C ASP A 194 -3.31 7.98 16.17
N PRO A 195 -3.28 8.52 14.93
CA PRO A 195 -3.34 9.97 14.70
C PRO A 195 -4.56 10.65 15.30
N LEU A 196 -5.72 9.97 15.37
CA LEU A 196 -6.94 10.51 15.98
C LEU A 196 -6.79 10.72 17.48
N ALA A 197 -6.04 9.86 18.19
CA ALA A 197 -5.73 10.04 19.61
C ALA A 197 -4.98 11.36 19.86
N ARG A 198 -4.02 11.70 19.00
CA ARG A 198 -3.33 12.99 19.03
C ARG A 198 -4.32 14.15 18.94
N THR A 199 -5.19 14.15 17.94
CA THR A 199 -6.16 15.23 17.74
C THR A 199 -7.11 15.37 18.91
N ARG A 200 -7.56 14.25 19.51
CA ARG A 200 -8.44 14.24 20.69
C ARG A 200 -7.75 14.80 21.93
N LEU A 201 -6.52 14.39 22.20
CA LEU A 201 -5.72 14.90 23.33
C LEU A 201 -5.41 16.40 23.16
N GLU A 202 -5.07 16.84 21.93
CA GLU A 202 -4.86 18.27 21.65
C GLU A 202 -6.16 19.09 21.86
N SER A 203 -7.32 18.57 21.47
CA SER A 203 -8.61 19.24 21.69
C SER A 203 -8.97 19.31 23.18
N LEU A 204 -8.66 18.28 23.97
CA LEU A 204 -8.89 18.28 25.42
C LEU A 204 -8.02 19.32 26.14
N LEU A 205 -6.78 19.51 25.67
CA LEU A 205 -5.83 20.49 26.23
C LEU A 205 -6.11 21.94 25.81
N ALA A 206 -7.10 22.16 24.93
CA ALA A 206 -7.49 23.51 24.53
C ALA A 206 -7.96 24.34 25.73
N PRO A 207 -7.74 25.67 25.72
CA PRO A 207 -8.10 26.52 26.85
C PRO A 207 -9.59 26.42 27.21
N GLY A 208 -9.88 26.14 28.47
CA GLY A 208 -11.24 26.09 29.01
C GLY A 208 -12.01 24.76 28.79
N VAL A 209 -11.42 23.76 28.14
CA VAL A 209 -12.08 22.46 27.90
C VAL A 209 -11.93 21.54 29.11
N GLU A 210 -10.73 21.29 29.59
CA GLU A 210 -10.49 20.47 30.79
C GLU A 210 -10.06 21.37 31.95
N THR A 211 -10.78 21.23 33.06
CA THR A 211 -10.54 22.01 34.27
C THR A 211 -9.74 21.28 35.35
N ASP A 212 -9.75 19.94 35.32
CA ASP A 212 -9.04 19.14 36.30
C ASP A 212 -7.54 19.07 35.99
N ALA A 213 -6.74 19.48 36.98
CA ALA A 213 -5.28 19.54 36.80
C ALA A 213 -4.66 18.15 36.59
N SER A 214 -5.20 17.10 37.23
CA SER A 214 -4.66 15.74 37.12
C SER A 214 -4.90 15.15 35.74
N VAL A 215 -6.08 15.42 35.16
CA VAL A 215 -6.44 15.01 33.79
C VAL A 215 -5.60 15.75 32.76
N ARG A 216 -5.34 17.06 32.96
CA ARG A 216 -4.48 17.86 32.08
C ARG A 216 -3.04 17.34 32.03
N VAL A 217 -2.43 17.09 33.20
CA VAL A 217 -1.07 16.54 33.28
C VAL A 217 -0.98 15.17 32.61
N ALA A 218 -1.98 14.30 32.84
CA ALA A 218 -2.06 13.02 32.18
C ALA A 218 -2.22 13.17 30.66
N ALA A 219 -3.03 14.14 30.19
CA ALA A 219 -3.21 14.40 28.76
C ALA A 219 -1.93 14.91 28.08
N GLU A 220 -1.16 15.78 28.72
CA GLU A 220 0.15 16.22 28.23
C GLU A 220 1.14 15.04 28.13
N THR A 221 1.17 14.18 29.14
CA THR A 221 2.03 12.99 29.14
C THR A 221 1.62 12.01 28.04
N SER A 222 0.32 11.72 27.91
CA SER A 222 -0.23 10.84 26.88
C SER A 222 -0.01 11.41 25.47
N LEU A 223 -0.17 12.72 25.28
CA LEU A 223 0.11 13.40 24.02
C LEU A 223 1.58 13.27 23.60
N ALA A 224 2.50 13.43 24.57
CA ALA A 224 3.93 13.23 24.31
C ALA A 224 4.25 11.78 23.88
N GLN A 225 3.61 10.80 24.53
CA GLN A 225 3.75 9.38 24.18
C GLN A 225 3.21 9.09 22.76
N VAL A 226 2.00 9.58 22.44
CA VAL A 226 1.40 9.42 21.12
C VAL A 226 2.28 10.08 20.04
N LYS A 227 2.71 11.34 20.26
CA LYS A 227 3.62 12.05 19.33
C LYS A 227 4.90 11.27 19.07
N ARG A 228 5.49 10.65 20.11
CA ARG A 228 6.70 9.82 19.97
C ARG A 228 6.43 8.56 19.11
N LYS A 229 5.31 7.87 19.33
CA LYS A 229 4.92 6.69 18.55
C LYS A 229 4.67 7.06 17.08
N LEU A 230 3.95 8.15 16.83
CA LEU A 230 3.68 8.66 15.47
C LEU A 230 4.97 9.05 14.75
N MET A 231 5.90 9.73 15.43
CA MET A 231 7.21 10.09 14.88
C MET A 231 8.00 8.85 14.44
N ILE A 232 8.02 7.78 15.24
CA ILE A 232 8.68 6.53 14.85
C ILE A 232 8.05 5.96 13.59
N GLY A 233 6.72 5.90 13.51
CA GLY A 233 6.02 5.45 12.31
C GLY A 233 6.30 6.32 11.07
N GLU A 234 6.37 7.63 11.23
CA GLU A 234 6.73 8.56 10.15
C GLU A 234 8.17 8.32 9.65
N ILE A 235 9.15 8.21 10.56
CA ILE A 235 10.55 7.94 10.18
C ILE A 235 10.68 6.59 9.46
N LEU A 236 10.05 5.55 9.98
CA LEU A 236 10.04 4.23 9.32
C LEU A 236 9.37 4.27 7.96
N GLY A 237 8.25 5.01 7.83
CA GLY A 237 7.55 5.20 6.56
C GLY A 237 8.39 5.96 5.53
N GLN A 238 9.09 7.01 5.97
CA GLN A 238 10.03 7.76 5.12
C GLN A 238 11.21 6.89 4.69
N ALA A 239 11.80 6.13 5.61
CA ALA A 239 12.91 5.21 5.31
C ALA A 239 12.47 4.13 4.31
N PHE A 240 11.30 3.51 4.51
CA PHE A 240 10.74 2.53 3.58
C PHE A 240 10.45 3.14 2.20
N SER A 241 9.83 4.32 2.17
CA SER A 241 9.58 5.05 0.91
C SER A 241 10.88 5.43 0.22
N GLY A 242 11.90 5.80 0.99
CA GLY A 242 13.25 6.07 0.53
C GLY A 242 13.94 4.83 -0.05
N MET A 243 13.79 3.67 0.59
CA MET A 243 14.29 2.40 0.05
C MET A 243 13.60 2.04 -1.27
N SER A 244 12.28 2.24 -1.36
CA SER A 244 11.54 2.01 -2.61
C SER A 244 12.04 2.91 -3.74
N LEU A 245 12.21 4.22 -3.48
CA LEU A 245 12.79 5.16 -4.43
C LEU A 245 14.23 4.76 -4.79
N GLY A 246 15.05 4.43 -3.78
CA GLY A 246 16.41 3.96 -3.95
C GLY A 246 16.50 2.71 -4.82
N SER A 247 15.55 1.79 -4.73
CA SER A 247 15.48 0.59 -5.57
C SER A 247 15.28 0.93 -7.05
N ILE A 248 14.47 1.92 -7.36
CA ILE A 248 14.26 2.39 -8.74
C ILE A 248 15.51 3.09 -9.26
N LEU A 249 16.07 4.01 -8.44
CA LEU A 249 17.33 4.68 -8.78
C LEU A 249 18.47 3.68 -8.98
N LEU A 250 18.47 2.58 -8.22
CA LEU A 250 19.43 1.51 -8.35
C LEU A 250 19.32 0.80 -9.70
N LEU A 251 18.12 0.44 -10.15
CA LEU A 251 17.92 -0.19 -11.47
C LEU A 251 18.39 0.74 -12.60
N ALA A 252 18.02 2.01 -12.55
CA ALA A 252 18.45 2.98 -13.53
C ALA A 252 19.98 3.21 -13.49
N ALA A 253 20.54 3.41 -12.30
CA ALA A 253 21.97 3.61 -12.11
C ALA A 253 22.81 2.37 -12.46
N LEU A 254 22.29 1.17 -12.23
CA LEU A 254 22.95 -0.08 -12.56
C LEU A 254 23.12 -0.23 -14.09
N GLY A 255 22.05 0.08 -14.83
CA GLY A 255 22.11 0.16 -16.28
C GLY A 255 23.13 1.20 -16.76
N LEU A 256 23.09 2.39 -16.17
CA LEU A 256 24.02 3.48 -16.48
C LEU A 256 25.47 3.12 -16.08
N ALA A 257 25.69 2.47 -14.95
CA ALA A 257 27.02 2.05 -14.50
C ALA A 257 27.68 1.05 -15.48
N ILE A 258 26.89 0.21 -16.14
CA ILE A 258 27.37 -0.71 -17.18
C ILE A 258 27.70 0.06 -18.45
N THR A 259 26.80 0.93 -18.93
CA THR A 259 27.00 1.68 -20.18
C THR A 259 28.07 2.75 -20.06
N PHE A 260 28.18 3.44 -18.93
CA PHE A 260 29.21 4.44 -18.67
C PHE A 260 30.57 3.80 -18.29
N GLY A 261 30.54 2.72 -17.53
CA GLY A 261 31.75 2.05 -17.03
C GLY A 261 32.62 1.40 -18.12
N LEU A 262 32.05 1.00 -19.26
CA LEU A 262 32.75 0.33 -20.36
C LEU A 262 33.40 1.31 -21.33
N PRO A 263 32.65 2.10 -22.09
CA PRO A 263 33.22 3.00 -23.09
C PRO A 263 33.59 4.38 -22.54
N GLY A 264 33.26 4.70 -21.28
CA GLY A 264 33.44 6.03 -20.72
C GLY A 264 32.52 7.09 -21.36
N VAL A 265 31.41 6.68 -21.92
CA VAL A 265 30.48 7.52 -22.68
C VAL A 265 29.35 8.00 -21.79
N ILE A 266 29.17 9.31 -21.68
CA ILE A 266 28.02 9.91 -21.02
C ILE A 266 26.81 9.78 -21.95
N ASN A 267 25.86 8.93 -21.60
CA ASN A 267 24.64 8.71 -22.40
C ASN A 267 23.43 9.40 -21.75
N MET A 268 23.05 10.58 -22.27
CA MET A 268 21.86 11.28 -21.78
C MET A 268 20.55 10.59 -22.18
N ALA A 269 20.53 9.81 -23.27
CA ALA A 269 19.35 9.04 -23.68
C ALA A 269 19.08 7.81 -22.80
N HIS A 270 19.91 7.53 -21.80
CA HIS A 270 19.70 6.41 -20.89
C HIS A 270 18.42 6.59 -20.04
N GLY A 271 18.07 7.81 -19.67
CA GLY A 271 16.80 8.10 -19.00
C GLY A 271 15.58 7.68 -19.82
N GLU A 272 15.66 7.82 -21.15
CA GLU A 272 14.57 7.45 -22.04
C GLU A 272 14.37 5.93 -22.15
N MET A 273 15.36 5.13 -21.74
CA MET A 273 15.18 3.67 -21.62
C MET A 273 14.21 3.32 -20.48
N LEU A 274 14.21 4.09 -19.38
CA LEU A 274 13.18 3.94 -18.34
C LEU A 274 11.79 4.29 -18.90
N MET A 275 11.68 5.42 -19.61
CA MET A 275 10.43 5.82 -20.26
C MET A 275 9.91 4.72 -21.19
N LEU A 276 10.75 4.22 -22.09
CA LEU A 276 10.38 3.16 -23.05
C LEU A 276 9.99 1.85 -22.34
N GLY A 277 10.64 1.50 -21.24
CA GLY A 277 10.27 0.37 -20.38
C GLY A 277 8.88 0.54 -19.78
N ALA A 278 8.57 1.73 -19.27
CA ALA A 278 7.26 2.06 -18.70
C ALA A 278 6.16 2.05 -19.79
N TYR A 279 6.41 2.62 -20.97
CA TYR A 279 5.46 2.55 -22.09
C TYR A 279 5.31 1.13 -22.66
N SER A 280 6.37 0.32 -22.64
CA SER A 280 6.25 -1.11 -22.98
C SER A 280 5.29 -1.84 -22.04
N THR A 281 5.32 -1.51 -20.76
CA THR A 281 4.38 -2.04 -19.76
C THR A 281 2.94 -1.62 -20.06
N TYR A 282 2.74 -0.35 -20.38
CA TYR A 282 1.43 0.17 -20.78
C TYR A 282 0.87 -0.53 -22.03
N VAL A 283 1.71 -0.75 -23.05
CA VAL A 283 1.31 -1.46 -24.28
C VAL A 283 0.94 -2.91 -23.97
N VAL A 284 1.73 -3.61 -23.14
CA VAL A 284 1.42 -4.98 -22.71
C VAL A 284 0.08 -5.04 -21.97
N GLN A 285 -0.19 -4.09 -21.08
CA GLN A 285 -1.47 -4.00 -20.38
C GLN A 285 -2.63 -3.81 -21.36
N LEU A 286 -2.53 -2.87 -22.30
CA LEU A 286 -3.56 -2.62 -23.30
C LEU A 286 -3.81 -3.85 -24.20
N MET A 287 -2.74 -4.55 -24.60
CA MET A 287 -2.86 -5.77 -25.40
C MET A 287 -3.60 -6.87 -24.63
N LEU A 288 -3.26 -7.09 -23.36
CA LEU A 288 -3.92 -8.08 -22.53
C LEU A 288 -5.38 -7.72 -22.24
N GLN A 289 -5.68 -6.44 -21.98
CA GLN A 289 -7.06 -5.97 -21.83
C GLN A 289 -7.92 -6.28 -23.06
N ARG A 290 -7.33 -6.11 -24.26
CA ARG A 290 -8.06 -6.29 -25.52
C ARG A 290 -8.18 -7.76 -25.94
N TYR A 291 -7.12 -8.55 -25.81
CA TYR A 291 -7.03 -9.89 -26.41
C TYR A 291 -7.13 -11.04 -25.38
N ALA A 292 -6.79 -10.78 -24.10
CA ALA A 292 -6.78 -11.80 -23.07
C ALA A 292 -7.16 -11.22 -21.68
N PRO A 293 -8.42 -10.73 -21.50
CA PRO A 293 -8.83 -10.07 -20.25
C PRO A 293 -8.65 -10.94 -19.01
N GLY A 294 -8.77 -12.28 -19.12
CA GLY A 294 -8.54 -13.20 -18.02
C GLY A 294 -7.08 -13.29 -17.54
N ALA A 295 -6.12 -12.80 -18.32
CA ALA A 295 -4.70 -12.79 -17.97
C ALA A 295 -4.19 -11.42 -17.52
N ILE A 296 -5.07 -10.44 -17.33
CA ILE A 296 -4.69 -9.07 -17.00
C ILE A 296 -3.92 -8.98 -15.68
N GLU A 297 -4.21 -9.83 -14.72
CA GLU A 297 -3.52 -9.86 -13.43
C GLU A 297 -2.01 -10.21 -13.55
N TYR A 298 -1.62 -10.87 -14.65
CA TYR A 298 -0.24 -11.31 -14.90
C TYR A 298 0.55 -10.36 -15.81
N TYR A 299 -0.06 -9.20 -16.24
CA TYR A 299 0.61 -8.30 -17.16
C TYR A 299 2.00 -7.82 -16.67
N PRO A 300 2.28 -7.58 -15.36
CA PRO A 300 3.59 -7.13 -14.94
C PRO A 300 4.68 -8.17 -15.23
N LEU A 301 4.37 -9.46 -15.06
CA LEU A 301 5.31 -10.55 -15.31
C LEU A 301 5.64 -10.68 -16.80
N ILE A 302 4.67 -10.41 -17.67
CA ILE A 302 4.87 -10.41 -19.14
C ILE A 302 5.59 -9.14 -19.57
N ALA A 303 5.29 -8.00 -18.92
CA ALA A 303 5.92 -6.73 -19.23
C ALA A 303 7.42 -6.72 -18.92
N LEU A 304 7.90 -7.45 -17.91
CA LEU A 304 9.32 -7.52 -17.55
C LEU A 304 10.21 -7.98 -18.71
N PRO A 305 10.03 -9.17 -19.32
CA PRO A 305 10.84 -9.57 -20.47
C PRO A 305 10.61 -8.68 -21.69
N VAL A 306 9.38 -8.25 -21.95
CA VAL A 306 9.08 -7.38 -23.10
C VAL A 306 9.82 -6.05 -22.98
N ALA A 307 9.71 -5.36 -21.85
CA ALA A 307 10.40 -4.11 -21.59
C ALA A 307 11.92 -4.27 -21.68
N PHE A 308 12.47 -5.35 -21.09
CA PHE A 308 13.90 -5.64 -21.15
C PHE A 308 14.38 -5.79 -22.61
N PHE A 309 13.74 -6.64 -23.41
CA PHE A 309 14.18 -6.89 -24.77
C PHE A 309 13.93 -5.70 -25.71
N VAL A 310 12.83 -4.97 -25.56
CA VAL A 310 12.57 -3.76 -26.36
C VAL A 310 13.62 -2.69 -26.09
N THR A 311 13.88 -2.38 -24.83
CA THR A 311 14.86 -1.35 -24.48
C THR A 311 16.30 -1.82 -24.76
N ALA A 312 16.61 -3.10 -24.59
CA ALA A 312 17.89 -3.67 -24.96
C ALA A 312 18.12 -3.57 -26.48
N ALA A 313 17.11 -3.89 -27.30
CA ALA A 313 17.20 -3.78 -28.76
C ALA A 313 17.43 -2.34 -29.21
N ILE A 314 16.71 -1.37 -28.60
CA ILE A 314 16.89 0.06 -28.90
C ILE A 314 18.28 0.51 -28.46
N GLY A 315 18.76 0.12 -27.27
CA GLY A 315 20.10 0.41 -26.81
C GLY A 315 21.19 -0.16 -27.73
N MET A 316 21.06 -1.41 -28.16
CA MET A 316 21.97 -2.03 -29.15
C MET A 316 21.94 -1.30 -30.49
N ALA A 317 20.77 -0.88 -30.96
CA ALA A 317 20.63 -0.09 -32.18
C ALA A 317 21.34 1.27 -32.06
N LEU A 318 21.16 1.97 -30.96
CA LEU A 318 21.82 3.27 -30.69
C LEU A 318 23.35 3.12 -30.61
N GLU A 319 23.83 2.09 -29.97
CA GLU A 319 25.28 1.81 -29.96
C GLU A 319 25.78 1.58 -31.38
N ARG A 320 25.10 0.74 -32.16
CA ARG A 320 25.56 0.33 -33.49
C ARG A 320 25.50 1.48 -34.51
N THR A 321 24.53 2.36 -34.42
CA THR A 321 24.30 3.43 -35.42
C THR A 321 25.00 4.73 -35.07
N VAL A 322 25.07 5.11 -33.81
CA VAL A 322 25.54 6.44 -33.38
C VAL A 322 26.75 6.35 -32.46
N ILE A 323 26.63 5.66 -31.31
CA ILE A 323 27.60 5.82 -30.23
C ILE A 323 28.97 5.28 -30.59
N ARG A 324 29.03 4.16 -31.34
CA ARG A 324 30.29 3.56 -31.80
C ARG A 324 31.19 4.52 -32.60
N HIS A 325 30.61 5.50 -33.27
CA HIS A 325 31.36 6.47 -34.08
C HIS A 325 31.87 7.67 -33.26
N LEU A 326 31.43 7.77 -32.01
CA LEU A 326 31.71 8.88 -31.10
C LEU A 326 32.61 8.47 -29.93
N TYR A 327 33.15 7.24 -29.94
CA TYR A 327 34.05 6.81 -28.88
C TYR A 327 35.30 7.70 -28.81
N GLY A 328 35.69 8.10 -27.59
CA GLY A 328 36.82 9.01 -27.35
C GLY A 328 36.47 10.50 -27.51
N ARG A 329 35.22 10.84 -27.79
CA ARG A 329 34.76 12.22 -27.97
C ARG A 329 33.59 12.54 -27.01
N PRO A 330 33.86 12.81 -25.72
CA PRO A 330 32.84 12.88 -24.68
C PRO A 330 31.82 13.98 -24.89
N LEU A 331 32.22 15.18 -25.38
CA LEU A 331 31.29 16.28 -25.63
C LEU A 331 30.38 16.02 -26.82
N GLU A 332 30.90 15.47 -27.92
CA GLU A 332 30.11 15.12 -29.09
C GLU A 332 29.09 14.02 -28.76
N THR A 333 29.49 13.04 -27.95
CA THR A 333 28.61 11.95 -27.50
C THR A 333 27.51 12.48 -26.60
N LEU A 334 27.80 13.40 -25.69
CA LEU A 334 26.79 14.03 -24.83
C LEU A 334 25.75 14.77 -25.65
N LEU A 335 26.18 15.60 -26.61
CA LEU A 335 25.26 16.35 -27.49
C LEU A 335 24.42 15.43 -28.37
N ALA A 336 25.04 14.40 -28.99
CA ALA A 336 24.32 13.46 -29.83
C ALA A 336 23.28 12.65 -29.04
N THR A 337 23.64 12.16 -27.86
CA THR A 337 22.71 11.39 -27.01
C THR A 337 21.60 12.27 -26.42
N TRP A 338 21.86 13.56 -26.17
CA TRP A 338 20.83 14.52 -25.78
C TRP A 338 19.84 14.75 -26.92
N GLY A 339 20.32 14.93 -28.17
CA GLY A 339 19.47 15.02 -29.34
C GLY A 339 18.61 13.77 -29.56
N ILE A 340 19.20 12.57 -29.33
CA ILE A 340 18.46 11.30 -29.39
C ILE A 340 17.38 11.23 -28.29
N SER A 341 17.68 11.67 -27.07
CA SER A 341 16.70 11.77 -25.97
C SER A 341 15.48 12.57 -26.41
N LEU A 342 15.69 13.78 -26.96
CA LEU A 342 14.59 14.61 -27.46
C LEU A 342 13.79 13.94 -28.59
N MET A 343 14.46 13.23 -29.51
CA MET A 343 13.79 12.49 -30.55
C MET A 343 12.93 11.34 -29.99
N LEU A 344 13.42 10.60 -29.00
CA LEU A 344 12.67 9.51 -28.36
C LEU A 344 11.44 10.06 -27.61
N ILE A 345 11.59 11.13 -26.85
CA ILE A 345 10.48 11.81 -26.17
C ILE A 345 9.42 12.22 -27.20
N GLN A 346 9.84 12.86 -28.30
CA GLN A 346 8.91 13.33 -29.31
C GLN A 346 8.23 12.16 -30.07
N ALA A 347 8.95 11.08 -30.31
CA ALA A 347 8.39 9.86 -30.90
C ALA A 347 7.30 9.25 -30.01
N VAL A 348 7.54 9.19 -28.68
CA VAL A 348 6.55 8.70 -27.71
C VAL A 348 5.34 9.65 -27.63
N ARG A 349 5.55 10.97 -27.64
CA ARG A 349 4.46 11.95 -27.68
C ARG A 349 3.59 11.83 -28.92
N LEU A 350 4.18 11.55 -30.07
CA LEU A 350 3.44 11.32 -31.32
C LEU A 350 2.64 10.00 -31.29
N ALA A 351 3.20 8.95 -30.66
CA ALA A 351 2.57 7.63 -30.62
C ALA A 351 1.47 7.52 -29.56
N PHE A 352 1.67 8.09 -28.37
CA PHE A 352 0.80 7.91 -27.20
C PHE A 352 0.14 9.21 -26.71
N GLY A 353 0.52 10.35 -27.25
CA GLY A 353 0.09 11.67 -26.79
C GLY A 353 1.04 12.29 -25.77
N ALA A 354 0.78 13.57 -25.45
CA ALA A 354 1.59 14.33 -24.48
C ALA A 354 1.14 14.14 -23.03
N GLN A 355 0.00 13.50 -22.80
CA GLN A 355 -0.58 13.29 -21.47
C GLN A 355 0.02 12.06 -20.80
N ASN A 356 0.07 12.10 -19.46
CA ASN A 356 0.45 10.93 -18.69
C ASN A 356 -0.63 9.85 -18.81
N VAL A 357 -0.19 8.61 -18.97
CA VAL A 357 -1.05 7.42 -19.00
C VAL A 357 -0.94 6.68 -17.67
N GLU A 358 -2.06 6.13 -17.24
CA GLU A 358 -2.12 5.33 -16.01
C GLU A 358 -1.93 3.85 -16.34
N VAL A 359 -1.13 3.17 -15.55
CA VAL A 359 -0.97 1.73 -15.54
C VAL A 359 -1.60 1.20 -14.27
N ALA A 360 -2.76 0.54 -14.39
CA ALA A 360 -3.52 0.05 -13.24
C ALA A 360 -2.79 -1.10 -12.55
N ASN A 361 -2.61 -1.02 -11.23
CA ASN A 361 -2.02 -2.10 -10.46
C ASN A 361 -2.91 -3.34 -10.45
N PRO A 362 -2.37 -4.57 -10.60
CA PRO A 362 -3.13 -5.80 -10.41
C PRO A 362 -3.56 -5.96 -8.94
N GLN A 363 -4.62 -6.76 -8.71
CA GLN A 363 -5.18 -6.92 -7.36
C GLN A 363 -4.17 -7.44 -6.34
N TRP A 364 -3.29 -8.35 -6.73
CA TRP A 364 -2.26 -8.91 -5.84
C TRP A 364 -1.14 -7.92 -5.46
N LEU A 365 -0.97 -6.81 -6.20
CA LEU A 365 -0.07 -5.70 -5.85
C LEU A 365 -0.80 -4.55 -5.14
N SER A 366 -2.12 -4.61 -5.07
CA SER A 366 -2.94 -3.60 -4.41
C SER A 366 -3.02 -3.85 -2.90
N GLY A 367 -3.17 -2.77 -2.12
CA GLY A 367 -3.20 -2.86 -0.67
C GLY A 367 -1.81 -2.80 -0.03
N GLY A 368 -1.72 -3.25 1.21
CA GLY A 368 -0.47 -3.18 1.98
C GLY A 368 -0.59 -3.85 3.35
N ILE A 369 0.55 -4.02 4.01
CA ILE A 369 0.65 -4.54 5.38
C ILE A 369 0.63 -3.35 6.34
N GLN A 370 -0.33 -3.31 7.25
CA GLN A 370 -0.33 -2.35 8.34
C GLN A 370 0.61 -2.83 9.44
N VAL A 371 1.73 -2.14 9.60
CA VAL A 371 2.76 -2.47 10.61
C VAL A 371 2.54 -1.68 11.89
N LEU A 372 2.13 -0.41 11.76
CA LEU A 372 1.77 0.48 12.86
C LEU A 372 0.44 1.16 12.52
N PRO A 373 -0.30 1.70 13.50
CA PRO A 373 -1.56 2.41 13.25
C PRO A 373 -1.44 3.54 12.22
N ASN A 374 -0.27 4.18 12.14
CA ASN A 374 0.04 5.24 11.19
C ASN A 374 0.97 4.81 10.05
N LEU A 375 1.29 3.52 9.90
CA LEU A 375 2.23 3.03 8.90
C LEU A 375 1.67 1.82 8.16
N VAL A 376 1.33 2.02 6.90
CA VAL A 376 0.99 0.96 5.94
C VAL A 376 2.12 0.84 4.93
N LEU A 377 2.63 -0.38 4.74
CA LEU A 377 3.63 -0.72 3.73
C LEU A 377 2.94 -1.27 2.49
N PRO A 378 2.85 -0.50 1.37
CA PRO A 378 2.20 -0.97 0.15
C PRO A 378 2.91 -2.18 -0.48
N TYR A 379 2.16 -3.17 -0.93
CA TYR A 379 2.69 -4.39 -1.55
C TYR A 379 3.52 -4.09 -2.80
N ASN A 380 3.10 -3.16 -3.65
CA ASN A 380 3.83 -2.78 -4.85
C ASN A 380 5.26 -2.32 -4.53
N ARG A 381 5.47 -1.53 -3.46
CA ARG A 381 6.81 -1.07 -3.05
C ARG A 381 7.66 -2.19 -2.48
N ILE A 382 7.08 -3.13 -1.71
CA ILE A 382 7.79 -4.30 -1.19
C ILE A 382 8.31 -5.15 -2.36
N VAL A 383 7.44 -5.42 -3.34
CA VAL A 383 7.80 -6.20 -4.53
C VAL A 383 8.88 -5.51 -5.36
N ILE A 384 8.83 -4.18 -5.52
CA ILE A 384 9.86 -3.42 -6.25
C ILE A 384 11.22 -3.51 -5.56
N ILE A 385 11.29 -3.40 -4.22
CA ILE A 385 12.54 -3.55 -3.48
C ILE A 385 13.11 -4.96 -3.69
N ALA A 386 12.29 -5.99 -3.52
CA ALA A 386 12.70 -7.38 -3.73
C ALA A 386 13.16 -7.63 -5.18
N PHE A 387 12.43 -7.09 -6.15
CA PHE A 387 12.75 -7.18 -7.57
C PHE A 387 14.07 -6.48 -7.91
N ALA A 388 14.31 -5.29 -7.39
CA ALA A 388 15.57 -4.57 -7.62
C ALA A 388 16.77 -5.35 -7.05
N LEU A 389 16.65 -5.92 -5.86
CA LEU A 389 17.68 -6.77 -5.28
C LEU A 389 17.92 -8.04 -6.13
N PHE A 390 16.85 -8.66 -6.63
CA PHE A 390 16.96 -9.80 -7.55
C PHE A 390 17.73 -9.43 -8.81
N VAL A 391 17.42 -8.29 -9.45
CA VAL A 391 18.15 -7.81 -10.65
C VAL A 391 19.62 -7.51 -10.34
N VAL A 392 19.93 -6.95 -9.17
CA VAL A 392 21.33 -6.74 -8.73
C VAL A 392 22.06 -8.06 -8.64
N VAL A 393 21.48 -9.07 -7.99
CA VAL A 393 22.09 -10.40 -7.86
C VAL A 393 22.30 -11.03 -9.23
N LEU A 394 21.29 -10.96 -10.11
CA LEU A 394 21.37 -11.49 -11.47
C LEU A 394 22.49 -10.78 -12.28
N THR A 395 22.55 -9.47 -12.19
CA THR A 395 23.61 -8.67 -12.86
C THR A 395 24.99 -8.99 -12.30
N TRP A 396 25.12 -9.13 -10.98
CA TRP A 396 26.36 -9.54 -10.35
C TRP A 396 26.82 -10.93 -10.82
N LEU A 397 25.90 -11.92 -10.88
CA LEU A 397 26.17 -13.25 -11.42
C LEU A 397 26.63 -13.18 -12.88
N LEU A 398 25.92 -12.41 -13.71
CA LEU A 398 26.22 -12.25 -15.12
C LEU A 398 27.61 -11.64 -15.31
N LEU A 399 27.94 -10.57 -14.58
CA LEU A 399 29.24 -9.89 -14.72
C LEU A 399 30.40 -10.66 -14.10
N ASN A 400 30.18 -11.45 -13.04
CA ASN A 400 31.29 -12.15 -12.35
C ASN A 400 31.46 -13.61 -12.73
N LYS A 401 30.40 -14.28 -13.18
CA LYS A 401 30.41 -15.74 -13.42
C LYS A 401 30.30 -16.14 -14.89
N THR A 402 30.10 -15.18 -15.83
CA THR A 402 29.94 -15.50 -17.25
C THR A 402 31.13 -15.01 -18.11
N ARG A 403 31.24 -15.58 -19.31
CA ARG A 403 32.23 -15.14 -20.33
C ARG A 403 31.99 -13.70 -20.77
N LEU A 404 30.72 -13.26 -20.82
CA LEU A 404 30.37 -11.88 -21.15
C LEU A 404 31.02 -10.93 -20.14
N GLY A 405 30.85 -11.18 -18.85
CA GLY A 405 31.41 -10.33 -17.80
C GLY A 405 32.95 -10.33 -17.80
N LEU A 406 33.60 -11.47 -18.13
CA LEU A 406 35.05 -11.54 -18.30
C LEU A 406 35.52 -10.64 -19.46
N ASN A 407 34.86 -10.73 -20.62
CA ASN A 407 35.19 -9.92 -21.79
C ASN A 407 34.92 -8.43 -21.54
N VAL A 408 33.83 -8.12 -20.87
CA VAL A 408 33.48 -6.74 -20.44
C VAL A 408 34.63 -6.16 -19.61
N ARG A 409 35.10 -6.87 -18.59
CA ARG A 409 36.23 -6.42 -17.76
C ARG A 409 37.52 -6.27 -18.54
N ALA A 410 37.82 -7.21 -19.46
CA ALA A 410 38.99 -7.12 -20.31
C ALA A 410 38.98 -5.85 -21.19
N VAL A 411 37.84 -5.56 -21.82
CA VAL A 411 37.67 -4.35 -22.65
C VAL A 411 37.74 -3.06 -21.82
N THR A 412 37.22 -3.08 -20.59
CA THR A 412 37.25 -1.92 -19.67
C THR A 412 38.67 -1.63 -19.20
N GLN A 413 39.47 -2.67 -18.98
CA GLN A 413 40.84 -2.54 -18.51
C GLN A 413 41.78 -2.01 -19.60
N ASN A 414 41.79 -2.66 -20.76
CA ASN A 414 42.56 -2.21 -21.92
C ASN A 414 41.92 -2.71 -23.22
N ARG A 415 41.23 -1.81 -23.91
CA ARG A 415 40.48 -2.11 -25.14
C ARG A 415 41.36 -2.67 -26.25
N ASN A 416 42.54 -2.04 -26.48
CA ASN A 416 43.46 -2.42 -27.56
C ASN A 416 44.06 -3.81 -27.30
N MET A 417 44.49 -4.06 -26.07
CA MET A 417 45.04 -5.35 -25.69
C MET A 417 44.00 -6.46 -25.76
N ALA A 418 42.75 -6.20 -25.31
CA ALA A 418 41.64 -7.14 -25.42
C ALA A 418 41.35 -7.50 -26.89
N ALA A 419 41.40 -6.53 -27.80
CA ALA A 419 41.24 -6.76 -29.24
C ALA A 419 42.38 -7.64 -29.80
N CYS A 420 43.66 -7.40 -29.40
CA CYS A 420 44.79 -8.23 -29.78
C CYS A 420 44.66 -9.67 -29.24
N CYS A 421 44.04 -9.88 -28.08
CA CYS A 421 43.72 -11.20 -27.54
C CYS A 421 42.49 -11.86 -28.20
N GLY A 422 41.93 -11.31 -29.27
CA GLY A 422 40.83 -11.89 -30.03
C GLY A 422 39.44 -11.59 -29.46
N VAL A 423 39.30 -10.68 -28.48
CA VAL A 423 38.00 -10.28 -27.94
C VAL A 423 37.31 -9.38 -28.97
N PRO A 424 36.08 -9.71 -29.43
CA PRO A 424 35.32 -8.89 -30.40
C PRO A 424 34.72 -7.64 -29.73
N THR A 425 35.55 -6.61 -29.49
CA THR A 425 35.21 -5.42 -28.68
C THR A 425 33.90 -4.78 -29.10
N GLY A 426 33.63 -4.61 -30.42
CA GLY A 426 32.40 -4.00 -30.89
C GLY A 426 31.11 -4.82 -30.59
N ARG A 427 31.22 -6.17 -30.49
CA ARG A 427 30.08 -6.99 -30.03
C ARG A 427 29.89 -6.90 -28.54
N ILE A 428 30.97 -6.80 -27.77
CA ILE A 428 30.93 -6.67 -26.32
C ILE A 428 30.30 -5.32 -25.93
N ASP A 429 30.69 -4.24 -26.60
CA ASP A 429 30.09 -2.90 -26.37
C ASP A 429 28.58 -2.91 -26.65
N MET A 430 28.18 -3.46 -27.81
CA MET A 430 26.77 -3.57 -28.20
C MET A 430 25.96 -4.38 -27.15
N MET A 431 26.49 -5.53 -26.71
CA MET A 431 25.83 -6.37 -25.69
C MET A 431 25.75 -5.66 -24.33
N ALA A 432 26.78 -4.94 -23.93
CA ALA A 432 26.79 -4.19 -22.69
C ALA A 432 25.81 -3.00 -22.72
N PHE A 433 25.75 -2.28 -23.85
CA PHE A 433 24.74 -1.25 -24.06
C PHE A 433 23.32 -1.82 -24.02
N GLY A 434 23.09 -2.96 -24.68
CA GLY A 434 21.81 -3.66 -24.63
C GLY A 434 21.44 -4.09 -23.22
N LEU A 435 22.38 -4.67 -22.48
CA LEU A 435 22.16 -5.09 -21.08
C LEU A 435 21.83 -3.89 -20.19
N GLY A 436 22.62 -2.81 -20.26
CA GLY A 436 22.38 -1.61 -19.46
C GLY A 436 21.05 -0.94 -19.78
N SER A 437 20.71 -0.82 -21.06
CA SER A 437 19.41 -0.29 -21.51
C SER A 437 18.25 -1.20 -21.09
N GLY A 438 18.43 -2.52 -21.15
CA GLY A 438 17.44 -3.50 -20.69
C GLY A 438 17.15 -3.38 -19.20
N ILE A 439 18.20 -3.24 -18.38
CA ILE A 439 18.06 -3.05 -16.93
C ILE A 439 17.35 -1.72 -16.63
N ALA A 440 17.66 -0.64 -17.36
CA ALA A 440 16.92 0.62 -17.23
C ALA A 440 15.44 0.43 -17.61
N GLY A 441 15.14 -0.34 -18.66
CA GLY A 441 13.76 -0.70 -19.02
C GLY A 441 13.01 -1.40 -17.90
N LEU A 442 13.67 -2.31 -17.17
CA LEU A 442 13.09 -2.92 -15.96
C LEU A 442 12.81 -1.89 -14.86
N GLY A 443 13.67 -0.87 -14.71
CA GLY A 443 13.40 0.28 -13.84
C GLY A 443 12.13 1.03 -14.25
N GLY A 444 11.89 1.16 -15.55
CA GLY A 444 10.65 1.73 -16.11
C GLY A 444 9.40 0.93 -15.76
N VAL A 445 9.48 -0.41 -15.82
CA VAL A 445 8.38 -1.29 -15.36
C VAL A 445 8.10 -1.05 -13.87
N ALA A 446 9.13 -0.95 -13.03
CA ALA A 446 8.95 -0.67 -11.61
C ALA A 446 8.32 0.72 -11.36
N LEU A 447 8.72 1.73 -12.13
CA LEU A 447 8.15 3.09 -12.06
C LEU A 447 6.66 3.12 -12.42
N SER A 448 6.25 2.37 -13.44
CA SER A 448 4.85 2.32 -13.87
C SER A 448 3.91 1.74 -12.82
N GLN A 449 4.42 1.00 -11.82
CA GLN A 449 3.63 0.44 -10.71
C GLN A 449 3.46 1.41 -9.53
N ILE A 450 4.20 2.54 -9.52
CA ILE A 450 4.14 3.53 -8.42
C ILE A 450 3.47 4.82 -8.86
N GLY A 451 3.60 5.17 -10.14
CA GLY A 451 3.10 6.44 -10.65
C GLY A 451 2.70 6.38 -12.12
N ASN A 452 2.12 7.47 -12.57
CA ASN A 452 1.72 7.62 -13.97
C ASN A 452 2.94 7.66 -14.89
N VAL A 453 2.77 7.11 -16.08
CA VAL A 453 3.80 7.07 -17.11
C VAL A 453 3.65 8.27 -18.03
N GLY A 454 4.68 9.09 -18.12
CA GLY A 454 4.71 10.26 -18.99
C GLY A 454 5.91 10.30 -19.93
N PRO A 455 5.83 11.10 -21.02
CA PRO A 455 6.94 11.22 -21.96
C PRO A 455 8.22 11.81 -21.35
N ASP A 456 8.10 12.61 -20.30
CA ASP A 456 9.22 13.27 -19.62
C ASP A 456 9.77 12.48 -18.42
N LEU A 457 9.25 11.26 -18.21
CA LEU A 457 9.61 10.42 -17.07
C LEU A 457 11.12 10.15 -17.00
N GLY A 458 11.76 9.88 -18.15
CA GLY A 458 13.19 9.61 -18.23
C GLY A 458 14.06 10.76 -17.77
N GLN A 459 13.73 11.99 -18.15
CA GLN A 459 14.48 13.19 -17.77
C GLN A 459 14.47 13.45 -16.26
N SER A 460 13.39 13.07 -15.58
CA SER A 460 13.26 13.26 -14.14
C SER A 460 14.23 12.39 -13.33
N TYR A 461 14.62 11.22 -13.88
CA TYR A 461 15.42 10.23 -13.17
C TYR A 461 16.88 10.12 -13.65
N ILE A 462 17.22 10.65 -14.85
CA ILE A 462 18.57 10.53 -15.38
C ILE A 462 19.63 11.24 -14.49
N ILE A 463 19.30 12.42 -14.00
CA ILE A 463 20.21 13.20 -13.14
C ILE A 463 20.46 12.44 -11.82
N ASP A 464 19.39 11.99 -11.16
CA ASP A 464 19.50 11.25 -9.90
C ASP A 464 20.28 9.93 -10.10
N SER A 465 20.05 9.22 -11.22
CA SER A 465 20.79 8.00 -11.57
C SER A 465 22.28 8.26 -11.83
N PHE A 466 22.59 9.37 -12.49
CA PHE A 466 23.98 9.78 -12.71
C PHE A 466 24.67 10.10 -11.38
N LEU A 467 23.99 10.81 -10.48
CA LEU A 467 24.50 11.10 -9.13
C LEU A 467 24.79 9.82 -8.34
N VAL A 468 23.90 8.81 -8.44
CA VAL A 468 24.14 7.48 -7.82
C VAL A 468 25.40 6.82 -8.36
N VAL A 469 25.61 6.82 -9.68
CA VAL A 469 26.79 6.19 -10.30
C VAL A 469 28.08 6.90 -9.90
N VAL A 470 28.09 8.23 -9.91
CA VAL A 470 29.27 9.03 -9.57
C VAL A 470 29.58 8.93 -8.07
N LEU A 471 28.55 9.03 -7.20
CA LEU A 471 28.72 8.88 -5.75
C LEU A 471 29.17 7.46 -5.38
N GLY A 472 28.60 6.44 -6.01
CA GLY A 472 28.95 5.05 -5.78
C GLY A 472 30.36 4.67 -6.25
N GLY A 473 30.87 5.35 -7.25
CA GLY A 473 32.10 5.06 -8.00
C GLY A 473 31.79 4.32 -9.29
N VAL A 474 32.26 4.86 -10.39
CA VAL A 474 31.97 4.37 -11.76
C VAL A 474 32.38 2.91 -11.92
N GLY A 475 31.44 2.06 -12.33
CA GLY A 475 31.66 0.63 -12.56
C GLY A 475 31.67 -0.25 -11.28
N GLN A 476 31.37 0.30 -10.11
CA GLN A 476 31.32 -0.42 -8.84
C GLN A 476 29.85 -0.72 -8.44
N LEU A 477 29.43 -2.00 -8.56
CA LEU A 477 28.06 -2.42 -8.20
C LEU A 477 27.73 -2.14 -6.73
N ALA A 478 28.64 -2.50 -5.81
CA ALA A 478 28.42 -2.29 -4.38
C ALA A 478 28.27 -0.78 -4.03
N GLY A 479 29.08 0.06 -4.69
CA GLY A 479 28.99 1.52 -4.55
C GLY A 479 27.66 2.07 -5.04
N SER A 480 27.21 1.61 -6.19
CA SER A 480 25.90 2.03 -6.76
C SER A 480 24.73 1.62 -5.85
N VAL A 481 24.78 0.43 -5.25
CA VAL A 481 23.75 -0.02 -4.28
C VAL A 481 23.70 0.91 -3.07
N MET A 482 24.83 1.18 -2.44
CA MET A 482 24.88 2.05 -1.26
C MET A 482 24.47 3.50 -1.58
N ALA A 483 24.94 4.02 -2.72
CA ALA A 483 24.58 5.37 -3.15
C ALA A 483 23.09 5.50 -3.48
N ALA A 484 22.49 4.51 -4.16
CA ALA A 484 21.08 4.54 -4.53
C ALA A 484 20.15 4.54 -3.31
N PHE A 485 20.39 3.63 -2.36
CA PHE A 485 19.61 3.60 -1.12
C PHE A 485 19.87 4.83 -0.25
N GLY A 486 21.12 5.26 -0.14
CA GLY A 486 21.48 6.48 0.60
C GLY A 486 20.78 7.72 0.04
N LEU A 487 20.80 7.91 -1.28
CA LEU A 487 20.11 9.02 -1.95
C LEU A 487 18.60 8.91 -1.85
N GLY A 488 18.04 7.71 -2.04
CA GLY A 488 16.61 7.48 -1.92
C GLY A 488 16.08 7.82 -0.53
N ILE A 489 16.77 7.38 0.52
CA ILE A 489 16.43 7.67 1.92
C ILE A 489 16.61 9.16 2.21
N ALA A 490 17.74 9.77 1.81
CA ALA A 490 18.01 11.19 2.02
C ALA A 490 16.94 12.07 1.36
N ASN A 491 16.55 11.78 0.12
CA ASN A 491 15.46 12.47 -0.56
C ASN A 491 14.16 12.43 0.25
N LYS A 492 13.77 11.23 0.72
CA LYS A 492 12.48 11.05 1.42
C LYS A 492 12.46 11.61 2.84
N ILE A 493 13.61 11.77 3.48
CA ILE A 493 13.72 12.45 4.77
C ILE A 493 13.69 13.97 4.61
N LEU A 494 14.33 14.50 3.56
CA LEU A 494 14.43 15.95 3.34
C LEU A 494 13.16 16.54 2.71
N GLU A 495 12.47 15.77 1.85
CA GLU A 495 11.28 16.21 1.12
C GLU A 495 10.18 16.82 2.02
N PRO A 496 9.77 16.22 3.15
CA PRO A 496 8.75 16.79 4.04
C PRO A 496 9.21 18.04 4.80
N GLN A 497 10.52 18.22 5.00
CA GLN A 497 11.07 19.31 5.82
C GLN A 497 11.30 20.58 5.04
N ILE A 498 11.85 20.48 3.84
CA ILE A 498 12.28 21.62 3.02
C ILE A 498 11.66 21.64 1.62
N GLY A 499 10.78 20.68 1.31
CA GLY A 499 10.15 20.54 0.01
C GLY A 499 11.01 19.78 -1.00
N ALA A 500 10.35 19.21 -2.03
CA ALA A 500 10.99 18.32 -3.01
C ALA A 500 12.10 19.00 -3.83
N VAL A 501 11.90 20.27 -4.23
CA VAL A 501 12.85 21.00 -5.07
C VAL A 501 14.11 21.40 -4.28
N LEU A 502 13.93 22.01 -3.10
CA LEU A 502 15.06 22.42 -2.26
C LEU A 502 15.82 21.20 -1.73
N GLY A 503 15.12 20.10 -1.43
CA GLY A 503 15.74 18.82 -1.04
C GLY A 503 16.69 18.30 -2.11
N LYS A 504 16.26 18.28 -3.38
CA LYS A 504 17.12 17.86 -4.51
C LYS A 504 18.32 18.80 -4.69
N ILE A 505 18.13 20.10 -4.60
CA ILE A 505 19.25 21.09 -4.70
C ILE A 505 20.26 20.85 -3.58
N LEU A 506 19.80 20.64 -2.35
CA LEU A 506 20.69 20.40 -1.20
C LEU A 506 21.48 19.11 -1.38
N ILE A 507 20.83 18.03 -1.81
CA ILE A 507 21.50 16.74 -2.10
C ILE A 507 22.54 16.92 -3.19
N LEU A 508 22.20 17.60 -4.29
CA LEU A 508 23.13 17.88 -5.38
C LEU A 508 24.36 18.64 -4.88
N ALA A 509 24.15 19.71 -4.10
CA ALA A 509 25.25 20.49 -3.52
C ALA A 509 26.15 19.63 -2.61
N LEU A 510 25.56 18.79 -1.78
CA LEU A 510 26.26 17.90 -0.86
C LEU A 510 27.10 16.85 -1.63
N ILE A 511 26.57 16.31 -2.73
CA ILE A 511 27.28 15.36 -3.60
C ILE A 511 28.43 16.06 -4.31
N ILE A 512 28.26 17.29 -4.81
CA ILE A 512 29.33 18.07 -5.44
C ILE A 512 30.48 18.29 -4.44
N LEU A 513 30.18 18.68 -3.22
CA LEU A 513 31.18 18.85 -2.16
C LEU A 513 31.87 17.52 -1.80
N PHE A 514 31.13 16.42 -1.80
CA PHE A 514 31.70 15.09 -1.57
C PHE A 514 32.68 14.70 -2.67
N ILE A 515 32.31 14.88 -3.96
CA ILE A 515 33.14 14.54 -5.11
C ILE A 515 34.40 15.40 -5.16
N GLN A 516 34.35 16.69 -4.77
CA GLN A 516 35.53 17.53 -4.65
C GLN A 516 36.55 16.98 -3.66
N LYS A 517 36.08 16.33 -2.56
CA LYS A 517 36.97 15.69 -1.58
C LYS A 517 37.38 14.28 -1.97
N ARG A 518 36.50 13.53 -2.66
CA ARG A 518 36.71 12.14 -3.08
C ARG A 518 36.25 11.93 -4.52
N PRO A 519 37.08 12.31 -5.53
CA PRO A 519 36.70 12.22 -6.94
C PRO A 519 36.45 10.78 -7.42
N GLN A 520 36.95 9.77 -6.70
CA GLN A 520 36.76 8.35 -7.04
C GLN A 520 35.44 7.76 -6.50
N GLY A 521 34.60 8.56 -5.84
CA GLY A 521 33.37 8.10 -5.21
C GLY A 521 33.60 7.34 -3.89
N LEU A 522 32.57 6.61 -3.44
CA LEU A 522 32.60 5.81 -2.19
C LEU A 522 33.56 4.62 -2.30
N PHE A 523 33.63 3.99 -3.47
CA PHE A 523 34.45 2.82 -3.74
C PHE A 523 35.36 3.07 -4.94
N ALA A 524 36.64 3.29 -4.66
CA ALA A 524 37.65 3.43 -5.70
C ALA A 524 37.95 2.10 -6.40
N LEU A 525 38.08 2.09 -7.72
CA LEU A 525 38.62 0.97 -8.46
C LEU A 525 40.11 0.83 -8.13
N LYS A 526 40.49 -0.25 -7.44
CA LYS A 526 41.91 -0.59 -7.26
C LYS A 526 42.50 -0.96 -8.63
N GLY A 527 43.43 -0.16 -9.15
CA GLY A 527 44.23 -0.45 -10.33
C GLY A 527 43.98 0.40 -11.57
N ARG A 528 43.06 1.36 -11.56
CA ARG A 528 42.92 2.34 -12.65
C ARG A 528 43.65 3.62 -12.27
N VAL A 529 44.86 3.80 -12.79
CA VAL A 529 45.51 5.12 -12.82
C VAL A 529 44.75 5.92 -13.88
N ILE A 530 44.04 6.95 -13.45
CA ILE A 530 43.43 7.94 -14.36
C ILE A 530 44.52 9.01 -14.52
N ASP A 531 45.30 8.94 -15.61
CA ASP A 531 46.10 10.02 -16.10
C ASP A 531 45.22 11.02 -16.82
#